data_f5d6bad12d52361d55814baa6e1389fc
#
_entry.id   f5d6bad12d52361d55814baa6e1389fc
#
_cell.length_a   1.000
_cell.length_b   1.000
_cell.length_c   1.000
_cell.angle_alpha   90.00
_cell.angle_beta   90.00
_cell.angle_gamma   90.00
#
_symmetry.space_group_name_H-M   'P 1'
#
loop_
_entity.id
_entity.type
_entity.pdbx_description
1 polymer ?
#
loop_
_entity_poly.entity_id
_entity_poly.type
_entity_poly.pdbx_seq_one_letter_code
_entity_poly.pdbx_strand_id
1 'polypeptide(L)'
;IPNTMQESYQLTIKDTAGNCIYDSGVVESSSNAYIPYKGAKLQSKMRYLWTVRVSDNHGNTATATSSFETGLLSESDWSAKWVKAHKKGKKGKPGFGKQQPATLFRKQFALKDKPVKARLYATCHGTYELYLNGSRADSRLLAPEHTVYEKYLCYQTYDVTEQLTEGSNAIGMHVGDGWYLCPQSLPNMKKMDYAHAVLFQLEITYPDGSMDMIISDEDVKCSNGPVLSADLYAGEYYDANKQIKNWNCADFMDSGWTSCMEANYGYENLVSQIGEPVIIVKELPVSRLTKSPKGEWILDFGQNIAGFVRMKVNAPKGTQITLEHCEILDKQGNFFNNIQGAGGVGKGVDQKDVYVCDGTSATYEPHFTYHGFRYVRVTGIEPKAEDFTACVVSTEKENLGTFKTSDERLNRLYENIRWSQCANMLSVPTDCPQREKAGWTGDMLVYSRTALLNEDCTAFFTRWLYNMECDQDEYGIIPMVVPQDGNYPSMGKLMSMMYGVKGSGTSSGWGDAAVVVPYSMYEITGNTDILRQQYYCMRRWCDYII
;
A
#
# COMPACT_ATOMS: atom_id res chain seq x y z
N ILE A 1 -6.77 28.50 -24.17
CA ILE A 1 -7.02 29.43 -25.29
C ILE A 1 -6.76 28.64 -26.57
N PRO A 2 -7.69 28.60 -27.53
CA PRO A 2 -7.48 27.91 -28.81
C PRO A 2 -6.19 28.38 -29.51
N ASN A 3 -5.44 27.43 -30.10
CA ASN A 3 -4.17 27.66 -30.79
C ASN A 3 -3.03 28.26 -29.96
N THR A 4 -3.09 28.15 -28.63
CA THR A 4 -1.99 28.52 -27.76
C THR A 4 -1.16 27.28 -27.47
N MET A 5 0.13 27.30 -27.77
CA MET A 5 1.09 26.23 -27.53
C MET A 5 2.34 26.78 -26.83
N GLN A 6 2.92 25.99 -25.95
CA GLN A 6 4.20 26.34 -25.39
C GLN A 6 5.29 26.30 -26.45
N GLU A 7 6.11 27.35 -26.51
CA GLU A 7 7.30 27.42 -27.34
C GLU A 7 8.59 27.16 -26.57
N SER A 8 8.66 27.66 -25.33
CA SER A 8 9.86 27.47 -24.53
C SER A 8 9.54 27.34 -23.05
N TYR A 9 10.50 26.80 -22.30
CA TYR A 9 10.49 26.81 -20.85
C TYR A 9 11.87 27.12 -20.27
N GLN A 10 11.91 27.58 -19.03
CA GLN A 10 13.09 27.60 -18.17
C GLN A 10 12.72 26.98 -16.82
N LEU A 11 13.49 25.98 -16.37
CA LEU A 11 13.32 25.32 -15.09
C LEU A 11 14.52 25.64 -14.18
N THR A 12 14.27 26.25 -13.03
CA THR A 12 15.30 26.49 -12.01
C THR A 12 14.98 25.73 -10.74
N ILE A 13 15.99 25.15 -10.09
CA ILE A 13 15.86 24.46 -8.81
C ILE A 13 16.86 25.09 -7.83
N LYS A 14 16.37 25.42 -6.62
CA LYS A 14 17.14 26.02 -5.55
C LYS A 14 17.04 25.20 -4.27
N ASP A 15 18.09 25.20 -3.47
CA ASP A 15 18.03 24.72 -2.10
C ASP A 15 17.33 25.73 -1.16
N THR A 16 17.15 25.37 0.10
CA THR A 16 16.51 26.24 1.11
C THR A 16 17.35 27.47 1.48
N ALA A 17 18.64 27.48 1.18
CA ALA A 17 19.52 28.65 1.34
C ALA A 17 19.43 29.61 0.13
N GLY A 18 18.68 29.23 -0.91
CA GLY A 18 18.50 30.03 -2.12
C GLY A 18 19.58 29.81 -3.19
N ASN A 19 20.52 28.88 -2.96
CA ASN A 19 21.54 28.54 -3.95
C ASN A 19 20.88 27.81 -5.13
N CYS A 20 21.18 28.26 -6.37
CA CYS A 20 20.73 27.60 -7.56
C CYS A 20 21.54 26.33 -7.80
N ILE A 21 20.87 25.17 -7.73
CA ILE A 21 21.49 23.86 -7.97
C ILE A 21 21.25 23.36 -9.40
N TYR A 22 20.27 23.92 -10.09
CA TYR A 22 19.98 23.63 -11.48
C TYR A 22 19.29 24.81 -12.15
N ASP A 23 19.73 25.17 -13.35
CA ASP A 23 19.07 26.08 -14.27
C ASP A 23 19.17 25.49 -15.67
N SER A 24 18.04 25.19 -16.29
CA SER A 24 18.00 24.65 -17.66
C SER A 24 18.41 25.68 -18.71
N GLY A 25 18.49 26.99 -18.36
CA GLY A 25 18.39 28.06 -19.32
C GLY A 25 17.03 28.03 -20.05
N VAL A 26 16.87 28.88 -21.03
CA VAL A 26 15.70 28.85 -21.91
C VAL A 26 15.85 27.67 -22.88
N VAL A 27 14.89 26.75 -22.85
CA VAL A 27 14.84 25.57 -23.72
C VAL A 27 13.67 25.72 -24.67
N GLU A 28 13.97 25.81 -25.97
CA GLU A 28 12.94 25.85 -27.06
C GLU A 28 12.31 24.46 -27.15
N SER A 29 11.10 24.32 -26.64
CA SER A 29 10.38 23.04 -26.59
C SER A 29 8.92 23.21 -26.21
N SER A 30 8.06 22.43 -26.86
CA SER A 30 6.65 22.31 -26.52
C SER A 30 6.38 21.27 -25.41
N SER A 31 7.43 20.59 -24.91
CA SER A 31 7.29 19.61 -23.82
C SER A 31 6.88 20.31 -22.52
N ASN A 32 5.76 19.90 -21.95
CA ASN A 32 5.15 20.50 -20.77
C ASN A 32 5.14 19.58 -19.54
N ALA A 33 5.69 18.37 -19.66
CA ALA A 33 5.77 17.39 -18.59
C ALA A 33 7.04 16.53 -18.73
N TYR A 34 7.39 15.80 -17.68
CA TYR A 34 8.48 14.82 -17.65
C TYR A 34 9.84 15.39 -18.08
N ILE A 35 10.12 16.64 -17.70
CA ILE A 35 11.40 17.28 -17.97
C ILE A 35 12.46 16.67 -17.05
N PRO A 36 13.50 15.97 -17.58
CA PRO A 36 14.48 15.31 -16.76
C PRO A 36 15.39 16.30 -16.02
N TYR A 37 15.60 16.06 -14.74
CA TYR A 37 16.58 16.79 -13.96
C TYR A 37 18.01 16.43 -14.44
N LYS A 38 18.82 17.43 -14.75
CA LYS A 38 20.19 17.28 -15.25
C LYS A 38 21.22 18.04 -14.38
N GLY A 39 20.81 18.43 -13.17
CA GLY A 39 21.65 19.15 -12.23
C GLY A 39 22.58 18.26 -11.42
N ALA A 40 23.22 18.82 -10.40
CA ALA A 40 24.06 18.11 -9.46
C ALA A 40 23.26 17.05 -8.68
N LYS A 41 23.93 15.99 -8.17
CA LYS A 41 23.29 14.96 -7.35
C LYS A 41 22.59 15.61 -6.15
N LEU A 42 21.31 15.30 -5.97
CA LEU A 42 20.53 15.77 -4.84
C LEU A 42 21.07 15.18 -3.52
N GLN A 43 20.95 15.92 -2.45
CA GLN A 43 21.35 15.50 -1.10
C GLN A 43 20.16 14.90 -0.36
N SER A 44 20.43 14.01 0.59
CA SER A 44 19.42 13.42 1.46
C SER A 44 18.78 14.46 2.36
N LYS A 45 17.48 14.30 2.68
CA LYS A 45 16.75 15.09 3.70
C LYS A 45 16.65 16.59 3.38
N MET A 46 16.83 16.94 2.12
CA MET A 46 16.83 18.34 1.67
C MET A 46 15.50 18.69 1.01
N ARG A 47 15.05 19.91 1.29
CA ARG A 47 13.94 20.52 0.58
C ARG A 47 14.49 21.39 -0.55
N TYR A 48 13.87 21.25 -1.72
CA TYR A 48 14.19 22.01 -2.92
C TYR A 48 12.97 22.77 -3.41
N LEU A 49 13.20 23.99 -3.86
CA LEU A 49 12.22 24.85 -4.51
C LEU A 49 12.49 24.82 -6.01
N TRP A 50 11.50 24.49 -6.82
CA TRP A 50 11.62 24.58 -8.25
C TRP A 50 10.67 25.61 -8.81
N THR A 51 11.11 26.34 -9.83
CA THR A 51 10.33 27.35 -10.54
C THR A 51 10.40 27.05 -12.02
N VAL A 52 9.25 26.98 -12.69
CA VAL A 52 9.16 26.89 -14.13
C VAL A 52 8.59 28.21 -14.68
N ARG A 53 9.24 28.75 -15.70
CA ARG A 53 8.75 29.83 -16.53
C ARG A 53 8.50 29.28 -17.93
N VAL A 54 7.30 29.49 -18.48
CA VAL A 54 6.93 29.06 -19.83
C VAL A 54 6.60 30.27 -20.69
N SER A 55 6.87 30.16 -21.99
CA SER A 55 6.44 31.13 -23.00
C SER A 55 5.62 30.44 -24.07
N ASP A 56 4.58 31.10 -24.55
CA ASP A 56 3.71 30.59 -25.60
C ASP A 56 4.02 31.23 -26.97
N ASN A 57 3.40 30.68 -28.01
CA ASN A 57 3.51 31.15 -29.40
C ASN A 57 2.87 32.54 -29.69
N HIS A 58 2.35 33.20 -28.66
CA HIS A 58 1.85 34.57 -28.71
C HIS A 58 2.73 35.54 -27.93
N GLY A 59 3.86 35.05 -27.36
CA GLY A 59 4.79 35.85 -26.56
C GLY A 59 4.33 36.07 -25.11
N ASN A 60 3.26 35.41 -24.66
CA ASN A 60 2.85 35.47 -23.26
C ASN A 60 3.76 34.58 -22.41
N THR A 61 3.95 34.96 -21.16
CA THR A 61 4.74 34.19 -20.21
C THR A 61 3.95 33.90 -18.94
N ALA A 62 4.16 32.70 -18.36
CA ALA A 62 3.62 32.30 -17.06
C ALA A 62 4.74 31.70 -16.21
N THR A 63 4.61 31.82 -14.89
CA THR A 63 5.58 31.27 -13.94
C THR A 63 4.83 30.57 -12.81
N ALA A 64 5.31 29.38 -12.45
CA ALA A 64 4.82 28.63 -11.30
C ALA A 64 5.99 28.13 -10.46
N THR A 65 5.78 28.02 -9.14
CA THR A 65 6.77 27.52 -8.18
C THR A 65 6.14 26.45 -7.31
N SER A 66 6.90 25.39 -7.03
CA SER A 66 6.52 24.34 -6.09
C SER A 66 7.79 23.81 -5.38
N SER A 67 7.64 22.80 -4.54
CA SER A 67 8.77 22.23 -3.81
C SER A 67 8.65 20.71 -3.72
N PHE A 68 9.79 20.07 -3.47
CA PHE A 68 9.86 18.66 -3.11
C PHE A 68 10.92 18.45 -2.02
N GLU A 69 10.84 17.34 -1.31
CA GLU A 69 11.86 16.92 -0.35
C GLU A 69 12.42 15.56 -0.79
N THR A 70 13.73 15.37 -0.55
CA THR A 70 14.36 14.06 -0.69
C THR A 70 14.28 13.28 0.61
N GLY A 71 14.12 11.96 0.50
CA GLY A 71 14.23 11.04 1.62
C GLY A 71 15.70 10.73 1.98
N LEU A 72 15.92 9.53 2.48
CA LEU A 72 17.24 8.97 2.77
C LEU A 72 17.79 8.34 1.49
N LEU A 73 18.81 8.92 0.90
CA LEU A 73 19.35 8.51 -0.41
C LEU A 73 20.56 7.56 -0.29
N SER A 74 21.03 7.30 0.92
CA SER A 74 22.19 6.45 1.22
C SER A 74 21.92 5.59 2.44
N GLU A 75 22.50 4.40 2.48
CA GLU A 75 22.51 3.54 3.68
C GLU A 75 23.09 4.24 4.90
N SER A 76 24.11 5.09 4.69
CA SER A 76 24.74 5.88 5.75
C SER A 76 23.83 6.95 6.37
N ASP A 77 22.68 7.25 5.78
CA ASP A 77 21.69 8.16 6.36
C ASP A 77 20.88 7.51 7.49
N TRP A 78 20.90 6.19 7.58
CA TRP A 78 20.24 5.44 8.64
C TRP A 78 21.15 5.33 9.88
N SER A 79 20.67 5.86 11.00
CA SER A 79 21.25 5.67 12.33
C SER A 79 20.41 4.69 13.17
N ALA A 80 19.16 4.48 12.76
CA ALA A 80 18.22 3.58 13.42
C ALA A 80 18.65 2.11 13.27
N LYS A 81 18.32 1.29 14.25
CA LYS A 81 18.55 -0.14 14.24
C LYS A 81 17.25 -0.90 13.97
N TRP A 82 17.34 -1.96 13.18
CA TRP A 82 16.26 -2.92 13.10
C TRP A 82 16.04 -3.57 14.45
N VAL A 83 14.80 -3.55 14.93
CA VAL A 83 14.41 -4.23 16.16
C VAL A 83 13.21 -5.14 15.90
N LYS A 84 13.19 -6.30 16.55
CA LYS A 84 12.15 -7.30 16.41
C LYS A 84 11.60 -7.76 17.75
N ALA A 85 10.39 -8.31 17.69
CA ALA A 85 9.78 -8.94 18.86
C ALA A 85 10.67 -10.08 19.39
N HIS A 86 10.76 -10.21 20.72
CA HIS A 86 11.65 -11.16 21.39
C HIS A 86 11.31 -12.63 21.09
N LYS A 87 10.06 -12.93 20.75
CA LYS A 87 9.64 -14.29 20.40
C LYS A 87 9.97 -14.59 18.93
N LYS A 88 10.51 -15.77 18.69
CA LYS A 88 10.67 -16.31 17.35
C LYS A 88 9.30 -16.34 16.68
N GLY A 89 9.16 -15.65 15.55
CA GLY A 89 7.95 -15.68 14.75
C GLY A 89 7.65 -17.11 14.27
N LYS A 90 6.39 -17.38 14.00
CA LYS A 90 5.95 -18.67 13.43
C LYS A 90 5.42 -18.45 12.04
N LYS A 91 5.83 -19.30 11.11
CA LYS A 91 5.21 -19.35 9.79
C LYS A 91 3.71 -19.57 9.95
N GLY A 92 2.89 -18.62 9.50
CA GLY A 92 1.45 -18.75 9.43
C GLY A 92 1.01 -19.90 8.54
N LYS A 93 -0.26 -20.27 8.61
CA LYS A 93 -0.89 -21.24 7.71
C LYS A 93 -2.09 -20.55 7.04
N PRO A 94 -2.44 -20.91 5.80
CA PRO A 94 -3.64 -20.39 5.17
C PRO A 94 -4.90 -20.66 6.00
N GLY A 95 -5.78 -19.65 6.09
CA GLY A 95 -7.09 -19.74 6.73
C GLY A 95 -7.22 -18.94 8.02
N PHE A 96 -8.46 -18.61 8.34
CA PHE A 96 -8.83 -17.73 9.43
C PHE A 96 -8.30 -18.21 10.79
N GLY A 97 -7.73 -17.27 11.57
CA GLY A 97 -7.23 -17.53 12.93
C GLY A 97 -5.95 -18.36 13.02
N LYS A 98 -5.22 -18.55 11.90
CA LYS A 98 -4.02 -19.40 11.86
C LYS A 98 -2.70 -18.61 11.78
N GLN A 99 -2.79 -17.29 11.71
CA GLN A 99 -1.64 -16.38 11.73
C GLN A 99 -1.20 -16.08 13.16
N GLN A 100 -0.04 -15.45 13.29
CA GLN A 100 0.41 -14.96 14.60
C GLN A 100 -0.36 -13.67 14.98
N PRO A 101 -0.47 -13.36 16.29
CA PRO A 101 -1.03 -12.10 16.73
C PRO A 101 -0.20 -10.92 16.23
N ALA A 102 -0.86 -9.82 15.87
CA ALA A 102 -0.19 -8.57 15.57
C ALA A 102 0.58 -8.06 16.79
N THR A 103 1.68 -7.36 16.54
CA THR A 103 2.60 -6.86 17.55
C THR A 103 2.48 -5.35 17.68
N LEU A 104 2.36 -4.86 18.89
CA LEU A 104 2.49 -3.46 19.24
C LEU A 104 3.94 -3.17 19.62
N PHE A 105 4.56 -2.20 18.94
CA PHE A 105 5.88 -1.68 19.28
C PHE A 105 5.73 -0.24 19.76
N ARG A 106 6.48 0.14 20.80
CA ARG A 106 6.47 1.53 21.26
C ARG A 106 7.85 1.97 21.77
N LYS A 107 8.12 3.26 21.63
CA LYS A 107 9.23 3.96 22.27
C LYS A 107 8.74 5.29 22.84
N GLN A 108 9.05 5.54 24.10
CA GLN A 108 8.82 6.84 24.75
C GLN A 108 10.10 7.66 24.70
N PHE A 109 9.96 8.97 24.52
CA PHE A 109 11.09 9.91 24.47
C PHE A 109 10.65 11.30 24.93
N ALA A 110 11.59 12.17 25.22
CA ALA A 110 11.32 13.55 25.61
C ALA A 110 12.00 14.53 24.67
N LEU A 111 11.31 15.64 24.35
CA LEU A 111 11.82 16.74 23.56
C LEU A 111 12.05 17.95 24.46
N LYS A 112 13.13 18.69 24.18
CA LYS A 112 13.51 19.91 24.95
C LYS A 112 12.63 21.10 24.64
N ASP A 113 11.99 21.14 23.47
CA ASP A 113 11.14 22.21 22.97
C ASP A 113 10.19 21.67 21.87
N LYS A 114 9.17 22.45 21.50
CA LYS A 114 8.31 22.12 20.35
C LYS A 114 9.14 22.24 19.06
N PRO A 115 9.13 21.20 18.19
CA PRO A 115 9.90 21.26 16.94
C PRO A 115 9.29 22.23 15.92
N VAL A 116 10.16 22.79 15.06
CA VAL A 116 9.75 23.55 13.87
C VAL A 116 9.72 22.68 12.62
N LYS A 117 10.43 21.55 12.66
CA LYS A 117 10.39 20.53 11.61
C LYS A 117 10.65 19.16 12.22
N ALA A 118 9.83 18.17 11.88
CA ALA A 118 10.07 16.78 12.27
C ALA A 118 9.71 15.84 11.11
N ARG A 119 10.67 14.97 10.75
CA ARG A 119 10.51 13.96 9.69
C ARG A 119 10.76 12.57 10.27
N LEU A 120 9.75 11.70 10.16
CA LEU A 120 9.85 10.32 10.60
C LEU A 120 9.92 9.40 9.38
N TYR A 121 10.99 8.63 9.30
CA TYR A 121 11.19 7.57 8.30
C TYR A 121 10.89 6.25 8.98
N ALA A 122 10.02 5.42 8.41
CA ALA A 122 9.60 4.16 9.03
C ALA A 122 9.33 3.07 8.02
N THR A 123 9.61 1.83 8.41
CA THR A 123 9.25 0.60 7.68
C THR A 123 9.16 -0.58 8.64
N CYS A 124 8.71 -1.74 8.13
CA CYS A 124 8.63 -2.96 8.94
C CYS A 124 8.79 -4.24 8.10
N HIS A 125 9.06 -5.35 8.76
CA HIS A 125 8.80 -6.68 8.22
C HIS A 125 7.38 -7.10 8.63
N GLY A 126 6.45 -6.92 7.72
CA GLY A 126 5.01 -7.05 7.91
C GLY A 126 4.24 -5.95 7.21
N THR A 127 3.14 -5.54 7.79
CA THR A 127 2.39 -4.31 7.45
C THR A 127 2.09 -3.55 8.73
N TYR A 128 2.08 -2.20 8.70
CA TYR A 128 2.01 -1.41 9.93
C TYR A 128 1.08 -0.22 9.85
N GLU A 129 0.63 0.19 11.02
CA GLU A 129 0.05 1.49 11.33
C GLU A 129 0.98 2.23 12.27
N LEU A 130 1.24 3.51 11.98
CA LEU A 130 2.12 4.38 12.75
C LEU A 130 1.32 5.37 13.59
N TYR A 131 1.73 5.55 14.83
CA TYR A 131 1.08 6.42 15.81
C TYR A 131 2.08 7.34 16.48
N LEU A 132 1.69 8.60 16.71
CA LEU A 132 2.37 9.60 17.53
C LEU A 132 1.38 10.07 18.60
N ASN A 133 1.76 9.99 19.88
CA ASN A 133 1.00 10.55 21.00
C ASN A 133 -0.50 10.17 21.00
N GLY A 134 -0.81 8.90 20.65
CA GLY A 134 -2.17 8.38 20.64
C GLY A 134 -2.90 8.49 19.30
N SER A 135 -2.40 9.27 18.35
CA SER A 135 -3.04 9.50 17.06
C SER A 135 -2.29 8.82 15.92
N ARG A 136 -2.99 8.37 14.87
CA ARG A 136 -2.34 7.89 13.66
C ARG A 136 -1.50 9.01 13.02
N ALA A 137 -0.34 8.64 12.49
CA ALA A 137 0.54 9.60 11.82
C ALA A 137 -0.07 10.16 10.54
N ASP A 138 -0.77 9.33 9.79
CA ASP A 138 -1.54 9.72 8.60
C ASP A 138 -2.65 8.70 8.25
N SER A 139 -3.23 8.82 7.06
CA SER A 139 -4.31 7.97 6.55
C SER A 139 -3.84 6.71 5.81
N ARG A 140 -2.55 6.45 5.69
CA ARG A 140 -2.02 5.28 4.97
C ARG A 140 -2.49 3.99 5.57
N LEU A 141 -2.80 3.05 4.68
CA LEU A 141 -3.13 1.68 5.02
C LEU A 141 -2.10 0.74 4.41
N LEU A 142 -1.91 -0.42 5.04
CA LEU A 142 -1.12 -1.53 4.52
C LEU A 142 0.34 -1.17 4.14
N ALA A 143 0.92 -0.10 4.72
CA ALA A 143 2.34 0.21 4.56
C ALA A 143 3.22 -0.92 5.15
N PRO A 144 4.41 -1.24 4.59
CA PRO A 144 5.11 -0.56 3.50
C PRO A 144 4.71 -1.01 2.09
N GLU A 145 3.58 -1.70 1.92
CA GLU A 145 3.04 -2.21 0.68
C GLU A 145 3.78 -3.41 0.08
N HIS A 146 3.30 -3.91 -1.06
CA HIS A 146 3.80 -5.14 -1.68
C HIS A 146 4.93 -4.86 -2.67
N THR A 147 6.12 -5.40 -2.39
CA THR A 147 7.32 -5.29 -3.25
C THR A 147 8.00 -6.65 -3.40
N VAL A 148 8.99 -6.74 -4.25
CA VAL A 148 9.89 -7.90 -4.31
C VAL A 148 10.86 -7.83 -3.13
N TYR A 149 10.41 -8.26 -1.96
CA TYR A 149 11.10 -8.10 -0.67
C TYR A 149 12.53 -8.64 -0.62
N GLU A 150 12.88 -9.58 -1.51
CA GLU A 150 14.26 -10.07 -1.67
C GLU A 150 15.18 -9.03 -2.33
N LYS A 151 14.62 -8.04 -3.01
CA LYS A 151 15.34 -7.03 -3.76
C LYS A 151 15.24 -5.64 -3.14
N TYR A 152 14.03 -5.27 -2.69
CA TYR A 152 13.83 -3.99 -2.03
C TYR A 152 12.61 -3.98 -1.11
N LEU A 153 12.68 -3.10 -0.13
CA LEU A 153 11.61 -2.81 0.84
C LEU A 153 11.39 -1.30 0.88
N CYS A 154 10.15 -0.87 0.70
CA CYS A 154 9.84 0.54 0.82
C CYS A 154 9.88 1.02 2.28
N TYR A 155 10.40 2.22 2.51
CA TYR A 155 10.16 2.98 3.72
C TYR A 155 9.28 4.19 3.41
N GLN A 156 8.49 4.62 4.38
CA GLN A 156 7.61 5.78 4.29
C GLN A 156 8.23 6.97 5.02
N THR A 157 7.97 8.17 4.51
CA THR A 157 8.33 9.44 5.15
C THR A 157 7.08 10.16 5.61
N TYR A 158 7.09 10.61 6.86
CA TYR A 158 5.98 11.31 7.51
C TYR A 158 6.43 12.69 7.99
N ASP A 159 5.62 13.71 7.73
CA ASP A 159 5.72 14.98 8.43
C ASP A 159 4.91 14.89 9.73
N VAL A 160 5.61 14.82 10.84
CA VAL A 160 5.00 14.65 12.17
C VAL A 160 5.20 15.90 13.06
N THR A 161 5.55 17.01 12.44
CA THR A 161 5.89 18.27 13.16
C THR A 161 4.79 18.69 14.13
N GLU A 162 3.53 18.70 13.67
CA GLU A 162 2.41 19.16 14.48
C GLU A 162 1.90 18.12 15.51
N GLN A 163 2.37 16.87 15.42
CA GLN A 163 1.98 15.80 16.33
C GLN A 163 2.91 15.68 17.54
N LEU A 164 4.00 16.42 17.55
CA LEU A 164 4.99 16.42 18.62
C LEU A 164 4.86 17.65 19.52
N THR A 165 5.18 17.44 20.80
CA THR A 165 5.11 18.49 21.83
C THR A 165 6.42 18.54 22.62
N GLU A 166 6.69 19.68 23.27
CA GLU A 166 7.71 19.77 24.34
C GLU A 166 7.43 18.72 25.42
N GLY A 167 8.46 18.14 26.01
CA GLY A 167 8.35 17.12 27.04
C GLY A 167 8.09 15.73 26.47
N SER A 168 7.28 14.95 27.13
CA SER A 168 7.09 13.53 26.84
C SER A 168 6.29 13.29 25.56
N ASN A 169 6.79 12.37 24.73
CA ASN A 169 6.18 11.89 23.49
C ASN A 169 6.30 10.37 23.37
N ALA A 170 5.52 9.76 22.50
CA ALA A 170 5.62 8.35 22.18
C ALA A 170 5.41 8.08 20.68
N ILE A 171 6.23 7.19 20.13
CA ILE A 171 6.02 6.53 18.84
C ILE A 171 5.43 5.15 19.11
N GLY A 172 4.37 4.78 18.38
CA GLY A 172 3.78 3.45 18.38
C GLY A 172 3.71 2.89 16.96
N MET A 173 4.06 1.62 16.77
CA MET A 173 3.82 0.89 15.53
C MET A 173 3.02 -0.37 15.83
N HIS A 174 1.85 -0.51 15.23
CA HIS A 174 1.06 -1.73 15.27
C HIS A 174 1.35 -2.52 13.99
N VAL A 175 1.87 -3.74 14.12
CA VAL A 175 2.40 -4.51 12.98
C VAL A 175 1.68 -5.85 12.86
N GLY A 176 1.11 -6.10 11.68
CA GLY A 176 0.53 -7.37 11.26
C GLY A 176 1.36 -8.07 10.19
N ASP A 177 0.96 -9.28 9.79
CA ASP A 177 1.72 -10.11 8.85
C ASP A 177 1.84 -9.47 7.45
N GLY A 178 0.77 -8.84 6.92
CA GLY A 178 0.75 -8.24 5.58
C GLY A 178 1.16 -9.20 4.48
N TRP A 179 1.62 -8.69 3.33
CA TRP A 179 2.19 -9.53 2.26
C TRP A 179 3.51 -10.20 2.65
N TYR A 180 4.30 -9.54 3.51
CA TYR A 180 5.64 -10.03 3.88
C TYR A 180 5.60 -11.38 4.60
N LEU A 181 4.61 -11.64 5.47
CA LEU A 181 4.47 -12.86 6.28
C LEU A 181 3.22 -13.68 5.93
N CYS A 182 2.37 -13.19 5.02
CA CYS A 182 1.17 -13.91 4.60
C CYS A 182 1.53 -15.25 3.94
N PRO A 183 0.94 -16.38 4.38
CA PRO A 183 1.25 -17.69 3.83
C PRO A 183 1.04 -17.83 2.32
N GLN A 184 0.11 -17.04 1.75
CA GLN A 184 -0.22 -17.05 0.32
C GLN A 184 0.79 -16.23 -0.51
N SER A 185 1.37 -15.19 0.06
CA SER A 185 2.31 -14.28 -0.62
C SER A 185 3.71 -14.29 -0.01
N LEU A 186 4.07 -15.34 0.73
CA LEU A 186 5.40 -15.46 1.33
C LEU A 186 6.50 -15.33 0.28
N PRO A 187 7.42 -14.38 0.46
CA PRO A 187 8.57 -14.25 -0.43
C PRO A 187 9.43 -15.51 -0.43
N ASN A 188 10.08 -15.80 -1.56
CA ASN A 188 10.94 -16.98 -1.72
C ASN A 188 12.32 -16.79 -1.06
N MET A 189 12.34 -16.25 0.16
CA MET A 189 13.57 -15.95 0.89
C MET A 189 14.18 -17.22 1.51
N LYS A 190 15.45 -17.48 1.24
CA LYS A 190 16.15 -18.68 1.71
C LYS A 190 16.25 -18.82 3.22
N LYS A 191 16.25 -17.70 3.94
CA LYS A 191 16.29 -17.66 5.43
C LYS A 191 15.37 -16.54 5.89
N MET A 192 14.12 -16.87 6.11
CA MET A 192 13.13 -15.91 6.59
C MET A 192 13.02 -15.95 8.11
N ASP A 193 13.10 -14.79 8.73
CA ASP A 193 12.69 -14.61 10.12
C ASP A 193 11.21 -14.20 10.12
N TYR A 194 10.36 -15.03 10.72
CA TYR A 194 8.91 -14.79 10.80
C TYR A 194 8.51 -13.87 11.96
N ALA A 195 9.45 -13.19 12.59
CA ALA A 195 9.15 -12.19 13.61
C ALA A 195 8.78 -10.86 12.94
N HIS A 196 7.77 -10.17 13.50
CA HIS A 196 7.56 -8.77 13.18
C HIS A 196 8.77 -7.96 13.61
N ALA A 197 9.22 -7.05 12.75
CA ALA A 197 10.33 -6.16 13.02
C ALA A 197 10.01 -4.75 12.53
N VAL A 198 10.58 -3.76 13.18
CA VAL A 198 10.39 -2.35 12.83
C VAL A 198 11.73 -1.64 12.71
N LEU A 199 11.75 -0.62 11.86
CA LEU A 199 12.84 0.35 11.73
C LEU A 199 12.20 1.73 11.64
N PHE A 200 12.63 2.65 12.50
CA PHE A 200 12.20 4.04 12.41
C PHE A 200 13.29 5.01 12.86
N GLN A 201 13.32 6.18 12.20
CA GLN A 201 14.22 7.29 12.50
C GLN A 201 13.43 8.59 12.42
N LEU A 202 13.35 9.31 13.53
CA LEU A 202 12.71 10.60 13.64
C LEU A 202 13.78 11.68 13.77
N GLU A 203 13.82 12.57 12.81
CA GLU A 203 14.72 13.74 12.80
C GLU A 203 13.95 15.00 13.16
N ILE A 204 14.47 15.75 14.09
CA ILE A 204 13.80 16.88 14.73
C ILE A 204 14.69 18.10 14.61
N THR A 205 14.11 19.21 14.18
CA THR A 205 14.77 20.53 14.17
C THR A 205 14.00 21.47 15.11
N TYR A 206 14.73 22.14 15.98
CA TYR A 206 14.16 23.09 16.95
C TYR A 206 14.24 24.55 16.48
N PRO A 207 13.52 25.49 17.13
CA PRO A 207 13.55 26.90 16.77
C PRO A 207 14.95 27.55 16.87
N ASP A 208 15.82 27.03 17.73
CA ASP A 208 17.22 27.49 17.90
C ASP A 208 18.17 26.93 16.82
N GLY A 209 17.64 26.14 15.88
CA GLY A 209 18.39 25.49 14.81
C GLY A 209 19.12 24.22 15.23
N SER A 210 19.07 23.83 16.52
CA SER A 210 19.63 22.56 16.97
C SER A 210 18.77 21.38 16.49
N MET A 211 19.36 20.21 16.46
CA MET A 211 18.71 18.99 15.96
C MET A 211 18.82 17.87 16.99
N ASP A 212 17.78 17.06 17.07
CA ASP A 212 17.74 15.78 17.78
C ASP A 212 17.33 14.65 16.84
N MET A 213 17.66 13.44 17.23
CA MET A 213 17.29 12.22 16.51
C MET A 213 16.80 11.15 17.47
N ILE A 214 15.61 10.63 17.21
CA ILE A 214 15.04 9.49 17.94
C ILE A 214 15.02 8.30 16.98
N ILE A 215 15.58 7.19 17.39
CA ILE A 215 15.74 5.99 16.54
C ILE A 215 15.12 4.77 17.18
N SER A 216 14.81 3.77 16.37
CA SER A 216 14.56 2.42 16.86
C SER A 216 15.87 1.79 17.33
N ASP A 217 15.86 1.22 18.53
CA ASP A 217 16.95 0.56 19.22
C ASP A 217 16.41 -0.39 20.30
N GLU A 218 17.26 -0.87 21.20
CA GLU A 218 16.89 -1.78 22.31
C GLU A 218 15.90 -1.21 23.34
N ASP A 219 15.70 0.11 23.35
CA ASP A 219 14.69 0.77 24.21
C ASP A 219 13.27 0.61 23.68
N VAL A 220 13.10 0.19 22.41
CA VAL A 220 11.79 -0.15 21.88
C VAL A 220 11.26 -1.38 22.63
N LYS A 221 10.01 -1.26 23.10
CA LYS A 221 9.31 -2.36 23.76
C LYS A 221 8.16 -2.87 22.90
N CYS A 222 7.82 -4.13 23.09
CA CYS A 222 6.73 -4.75 22.35
C CYS A 222 5.79 -5.58 23.23
N SER A 223 4.56 -5.72 22.77
CA SER A 223 3.51 -6.55 23.35
C SER A 223 2.56 -7.04 22.26
N ASN A 224 1.79 -8.08 22.54
CA ASN A 224 0.65 -8.43 21.69
C ASN A 224 -0.57 -7.60 22.11
N GLY A 225 -1.37 -7.21 21.12
CA GLY A 225 -2.59 -6.44 21.31
C GLY A 225 -3.87 -7.26 21.06
N PRO A 226 -4.96 -6.56 20.71
CA PRO A 226 -6.28 -7.17 20.49
C PRO A 226 -6.40 -7.94 19.17
N VAL A 227 -5.56 -7.67 18.16
CA VAL A 227 -5.53 -8.40 16.90
C VAL A 227 -4.85 -9.74 17.10
N LEU A 228 -5.62 -10.81 17.21
CA LEU A 228 -5.13 -12.16 17.50
C LEU A 228 -4.65 -12.89 16.25
N SER A 229 -5.18 -12.55 15.11
CA SER A 229 -4.69 -12.93 13.79
C SER A 229 -5.20 -11.96 12.75
N ALA A 230 -4.39 -11.66 11.75
CA ALA A 230 -4.81 -10.91 10.58
C ALA A 230 -4.14 -11.49 9.34
N ASP A 231 -4.92 -11.61 8.28
CA ASP A 231 -4.47 -12.18 7.01
C ASP A 231 -5.21 -11.45 5.87
N LEU A 232 -4.47 -11.08 4.84
CA LEU A 232 -5.03 -10.35 3.70
C LEU A 232 -6.17 -11.10 3.00
N TYR A 233 -6.18 -12.44 3.06
CA TYR A 233 -7.14 -13.30 2.37
C TYR A 233 -8.21 -13.84 3.31
N ALA A 234 -7.81 -14.22 4.53
CA ALA A 234 -8.72 -14.83 5.49
C ALA A 234 -9.53 -13.80 6.27
N GLY A 235 -8.92 -12.65 6.61
CA GLY A 235 -9.52 -11.60 7.40
C GLY A 235 -8.93 -11.46 8.81
N GLU A 236 -9.61 -10.74 9.69
CA GLU A 236 -9.09 -10.35 11.01
C GLU A 236 -9.89 -10.94 12.17
N TYR A 237 -9.19 -11.41 13.21
CA TYR A 237 -9.75 -11.79 14.48
C TYR A 237 -9.31 -10.81 15.57
N TYR A 238 -10.23 -9.99 16.02
CA TYR A 238 -10.03 -8.95 17.04
C TYR A 238 -10.74 -9.31 18.34
N ASP A 239 -10.04 -9.29 19.46
CA ASP A 239 -10.60 -9.48 20.80
C ASP A 239 -10.45 -8.21 21.63
N ALA A 240 -11.52 -7.43 21.77
CA ALA A 240 -11.53 -6.16 22.50
C ALA A 240 -11.17 -6.33 23.99
N ASN A 241 -11.36 -7.52 24.58
CA ASN A 241 -10.93 -7.79 25.96
C ASN A 241 -9.41 -7.74 26.14
N LYS A 242 -8.63 -7.79 25.04
CA LYS A 242 -7.17 -7.68 25.02
C LYS A 242 -6.66 -6.32 24.60
N GLN A 243 -7.55 -5.37 24.40
CA GLN A 243 -7.17 -4.00 24.03
C GLN A 243 -6.35 -3.36 25.15
N ILE A 244 -5.19 -2.84 24.81
CA ILE A 244 -4.33 -2.06 25.70
C ILE A 244 -4.62 -0.58 25.41
N LYS A 245 -5.47 0.02 26.27
CA LYS A 245 -5.87 1.43 26.06
C LYS A 245 -4.66 2.35 26.22
N ASN A 246 -4.60 3.39 25.37
CA ASN A 246 -3.56 4.43 25.39
C ASN A 246 -2.10 3.89 25.26
N TRP A 247 -1.92 2.68 24.73
CA TRP A 247 -0.59 2.04 24.61
C TRP A 247 0.42 2.91 23.83
N ASN A 248 -0.06 3.76 22.96
CA ASN A 248 0.69 4.64 22.06
C ASN A 248 0.74 6.10 22.55
N CYS A 249 0.30 6.37 23.78
CA CYS A 249 0.36 7.69 24.42
C CYS A 249 1.65 7.84 25.26
N ALA A 250 2.09 9.09 25.43
CA ALA A 250 3.33 9.42 26.12
C ALA A 250 3.35 9.02 27.61
N ASP A 251 2.19 9.05 28.27
CA ASP A 251 2.01 8.76 29.71
C ASP A 251 1.78 7.28 30.01
N PHE A 252 1.73 6.41 28.99
CA PHE A 252 1.49 4.98 29.17
C PHE A 252 2.67 4.29 29.88
N MET A 253 2.36 3.52 30.93
CA MET A 253 3.37 2.75 31.68
C MET A 253 3.59 1.37 31.05
N ASP A 254 4.74 1.19 30.40
CA ASP A 254 5.10 -0.02 29.66
C ASP A 254 6.04 -0.97 30.41
N SER A 255 6.08 -0.88 31.75
CA SER A 255 6.96 -1.70 32.59
C SER A 255 6.70 -3.22 32.46
N GLY A 256 5.50 -3.61 32.04
CA GLY A 256 5.15 -5.02 31.77
C GLY A 256 5.42 -5.47 30.32
N TRP A 257 5.95 -4.61 29.47
CA TRP A 257 6.26 -4.94 28.08
C TRP A 257 7.67 -5.53 27.96
N THR A 258 7.91 -6.32 26.91
CA THR A 258 9.20 -6.95 26.66
C THR A 258 10.06 -6.01 25.78
N SER A 259 11.32 -5.81 26.13
CA SER A 259 12.29 -5.12 25.26
C SER A 259 12.46 -5.89 23.96
N CYS A 260 12.59 -5.16 22.86
CA CYS A 260 12.87 -5.74 21.56
C CYS A 260 14.33 -6.22 21.46
N MET A 261 14.58 -7.06 20.48
CA MET A 261 15.93 -7.53 20.15
C MET A 261 16.40 -6.80 18.87
N GLU A 262 17.63 -6.33 18.88
CA GLU A 262 18.28 -5.86 17.67
C GLU A 262 18.38 -6.99 16.63
N ALA A 263 18.19 -6.65 15.37
CA ALA A 263 18.29 -7.56 14.23
C ALA A 263 19.16 -6.95 13.14
N ASN A 264 19.97 -7.78 12.50
CA ASN A 264 20.82 -7.33 11.40
C ASN A 264 20.17 -7.75 10.07
N TYR A 265 19.30 -6.86 9.53
CA TYR A 265 18.64 -7.07 8.22
C TYR A 265 19.24 -6.21 7.10
N GLY A 266 20.21 -5.31 7.42
CA GLY A 266 20.80 -4.37 6.46
C GLY A 266 19.90 -3.20 6.11
N TYR A 267 20.43 -2.30 5.28
CA TYR A 267 19.74 -1.10 4.78
C TYR A 267 19.85 -0.97 3.26
N GLU A 268 20.64 -1.83 2.64
CA GLU A 268 21.01 -1.80 1.22
C GLU A 268 19.82 -1.94 0.28
N ASN A 269 18.73 -2.53 0.78
CA ASN A 269 17.50 -2.74 0.03
C ASN A 269 16.38 -1.74 0.37
N LEU A 270 16.66 -0.74 1.22
CA LEU A 270 15.66 0.25 1.61
C LEU A 270 15.51 1.34 0.55
N VAL A 271 14.28 1.53 0.07
CA VAL A 271 13.95 2.50 -0.97
C VAL A 271 12.80 3.37 -0.49
N SER A 272 12.89 4.68 -0.73
CA SER A 272 11.76 5.58 -0.48
C SER A 272 10.55 5.14 -1.31
N GLN A 273 9.36 5.13 -0.72
CA GLN A 273 8.15 4.76 -1.43
C GLN A 273 7.94 5.66 -2.65
N ILE A 274 7.73 5.06 -3.81
CA ILE A 274 7.33 5.70 -5.05
C ILE A 274 5.83 5.59 -5.18
N GLY A 275 5.16 6.69 -5.51
CA GLY A 275 3.72 6.73 -5.75
C GLY A 275 2.89 6.97 -4.49
N GLU A 276 1.62 7.09 -4.74
CA GLU A 276 0.60 7.44 -3.78
C GLU A 276 0.31 6.26 -2.85
N PRO A 277 -0.10 6.54 -1.59
CA PRO A 277 -0.40 5.51 -0.61
C PRO A 277 -1.73 4.78 -0.89
N VAL A 278 -1.87 3.60 -0.32
CA VAL A 278 -3.17 2.96 -0.14
C VAL A 278 -3.93 3.69 0.96
N ILE A 279 -5.16 4.12 0.68
CA ILE A 279 -6.03 4.87 1.60
C ILE A 279 -7.50 4.45 1.47
N ILE A 280 -8.36 4.93 2.38
CA ILE A 280 -9.80 4.91 2.17
C ILE A 280 -10.14 6.02 1.17
N VAL A 281 -10.52 5.66 -0.05
CA VAL A 281 -10.85 6.63 -1.12
C VAL A 281 -12.33 7.02 -1.12
N LYS A 282 -13.18 6.21 -0.49
CA LYS A 282 -14.63 6.47 -0.40
C LYS A 282 -15.28 5.69 0.73
N GLU A 283 -16.36 6.23 1.27
CA GLU A 283 -17.21 5.55 2.26
C GLU A 283 -18.62 5.37 1.69
N LEU A 284 -19.20 4.18 1.87
CA LEU A 284 -20.54 3.85 1.41
C LEU A 284 -21.41 3.41 2.59
N PRO A 285 -22.58 4.04 2.79
CA PRO A 285 -23.55 3.57 3.76
C PRO A 285 -24.20 2.27 3.30
N VAL A 286 -24.81 1.54 4.21
CA VAL A 286 -25.68 0.41 3.86
C VAL A 286 -26.85 0.90 3.01
N SER A 287 -26.92 0.44 1.78
CA SER A 287 -28.02 0.75 0.86
C SER A 287 -29.30 -0.01 1.23
N ARG A 288 -29.15 -1.24 1.71
CA ARG A 288 -30.27 -2.10 2.11
C ARG A 288 -29.86 -3.12 3.17
N LEU A 289 -30.63 -3.22 4.25
CA LEU A 289 -30.55 -4.29 5.24
C LEU A 289 -31.71 -5.26 5.03
N THR A 290 -31.40 -6.55 4.89
CA THR A 290 -32.41 -7.60 4.65
C THR A 290 -32.17 -8.83 5.51
N LYS A 291 -33.22 -9.62 5.70
CA LYS A 291 -33.12 -10.95 6.26
C LYS A 291 -33.36 -11.97 5.14
N SER A 292 -32.37 -12.85 4.90
CA SER A 292 -32.46 -13.84 3.82
C SER A 292 -33.52 -14.91 4.14
N PRO A 293 -33.97 -15.72 3.15
CA PRO A 293 -34.86 -16.84 3.41
C PRO A 293 -34.33 -17.85 4.42
N LYS A 294 -33.00 -17.95 4.58
CA LYS A 294 -32.37 -18.78 5.63
C LYS A 294 -32.30 -18.07 7.00
N GLY A 295 -32.83 -16.85 7.11
CA GLY A 295 -32.82 -16.09 8.34
C GLY A 295 -31.52 -15.30 8.61
N GLU A 296 -30.62 -15.19 7.63
CA GLU A 296 -29.35 -14.49 7.74
C GLU A 296 -29.55 -12.97 7.61
N TRP A 297 -28.88 -12.17 8.42
CA TRP A 297 -28.81 -10.72 8.24
C TRP A 297 -27.80 -10.37 7.16
N ILE A 298 -28.25 -9.67 6.11
CA ILE A 298 -27.45 -9.28 4.96
C ILE A 298 -27.45 -7.75 4.81
N LEU A 299 -26.27 -7.16 4.86
CA LEU A 299 -26.02 -5.77 4.45
C LEU A 299 -25.71 -5.75 2.96
N ASP A 300 -26.42 -4.94 2.16
CA ASP A 300 -26.11 -4.64 0.76
C ASP A 300 -25.61 -3.19 0.70
N PHE A 301 -24.38 -2.98 0.27
CA PHE A 301 -23.78 -1.65 0.09
C PHE A 301 -24.07 -1.03 -1.30
N GLY A 302 -24.78 -1.76 -2.16
CA GLY A 302 -25.21 -1.28 -3.48
C GLY A 302 -24.11 -1.29 -4.55
N GLN A 303 -22.85 -1.48 -4.17
CA GLN A 303 -21.69 -1.47 -5.06
C GLN A 303 -20.70 -2.57 -4.67
N ASN A 304 -20.10 -3.26 -5.66
CA ASN A 304 -18.98 -4.17 -5.42
C ASN A 304 -17.68 -3.36 -5.28
N ILE A 305 -16.92 -3.61 -4.24
CA ILE A 305 -15.73 -2.84 -3.84
C ILE A 305 -14.60 -3.73 -3.37
N ALA A 306 -13.38 -3.17 -3.30
CA ALA A 306 -12.31 -3.65 -2.42
C ALA A 306 -12.28 -2.78 -1.16
N GLY A 307 -12.16 -3.40 0.02
CA GLY A 307 -12.13 -2.65 1.27
C GLY A 307 -12.56 -3.48 2.47
N PHE A 308 -13.08 -2.81 3.48
CA PHE A 308 -13.55 -3.43 4.72
C PHE A 308 -14.78 -2.71 5.27
N VAL A 309 -15.37 -3.28 6.31
CA VAL A 309 -16.52 -2.67 6.98
C VAL A 309 -16.09 -2.06 8.32
N ARG A 310 -16.33 -0.76 8.46
CA ARG A 310 -16.33 -0.05 9.76
C ARG A 310 -17.66 -0.32 10.45
N MET A 311 -17.63 -0.74 11.71
CA MET A 311 -18.86 -0.94 12.48
C MET A 311 -18.81 -0.22 13.83
N LYS A 312 -19.95 0.36 14.23
CA LYS A 312 -20.19 0.80 15.61
C LYS A 312 -20.67 -0.39 16.42
N VAL A 313 -20.01 -0.64 17.52
CA VAL A 313 -20.28 -1.80 18.38
C VAL A 313 -20.87 -1.32 19.69
N ASN A 314 -21.99 -1.93 20.09
CA ASN A 314 -22.57 -1.76 21.41
C ASN A 314 -23.28 -3.07 21.80
N ALA A 315 -22.52 -4.03 22.33
CA ALA A 315 -23.04 -5.34 22.67
C ALA A 315 -22.40 -5.86 23.98
N PRO A 316 -23.04 -6.78 24.70
CA PRO A 316 -22.52 -7.32 25.95
C PRO A 316 -21.13 -7.94 25.78
N LYS A 317 -20.34 -7.91 26.87
CA LYS A 317 -19.02 -8.55 26.92
C LYS A 317 -19.10 -10.03 26.51
N GLY A 318 -18.16 -10.45 25.67
CA GLY A 318 -18.08 -11.81 25.15
C GLY A 318 -18.97 -12.07 23.92
N THR A 319 -19.82 -11.13 23.51
CA THR A 319 -20.55 -11.24 22.25
C THR A 319 -19.53 -11.27 21.11
N GLN A 320 -19.62 -12.31 20.27
CA GLN A 320 -18.81 -12.43 19.06
C GLN A 320 -19.62 -11.94 17.85
N ILE A 321 -19.20 -10.85 17.24
CA ILE A 321 -19.77 -10.35 15.99
C ILE A 321 -18.91 -10.87 14.85
N THR A 322 -19.54 -11.47 13.84
CA THR A 322 -18.85 -11.97 12.66
C THR A 322 -19.40 -11.30 11.42
N LEU A 323 -18.50 -10.78 10.58
CA LEU A 323 -18.77 -10.22 9.27
C LEU A 323 -18.17 -11.16 8.22
N GLU A 324 -19.00 -11.70 7.35
CA GLU A 324 -18.56 -12.54 6.22
C GLU A 324 -18.94 -11.87 4.92
N HIS A 325 -17.95 -11.69 4.05
CA HIS A 325 -18.04 -10.85 2.85
C HIS A 325 -18.27 -11.69 1.59
N CYS A 326 -19.14 -11.24 0.67
CA CYS A 326 -19.30 -11.85 -0.64
C CYS A 326 -19.71 -10.80 -1.70
N GLU A 327 -19.45 -11.12 -2.96
CA GLU A 327 -19.77 -10.23 -4.09
C GLU A 327 -21.19 -10.45 -4.60
N ILE A 328 -21.71 -11.66 -4.46
CA ILE A 328 -23.05 -12.07 -4.96
C ILE A 328 -23.79 -12.86 -3.89
N LEU A 329 -25.12 -12.88 -3.99
CA LEU A 329 -26.00 -13.78 -3.25
C LEU A 329 -26.39 -14.98 -4.13
N ASP A 330 -26.87 -16.05 -3.52
CA ASP A 330 -27.48 -17.16 -4.30
C ASP A 330 -28.78 -16.71 -5.00
N LYS A 331 -29.32 -17.56 -5.86
CA LYS A 331 -30.56 -17.26 -6.61
C LYS A 331 -31.77 -17.00 -5.71
N GLN A 332 -31.73 -17.41 -4.45
CA GLN A 332 -32.75 -17.20 -3.45
C GLN A 332 -32.50 -15.95 -2.58
N GLY A 333 -31.36 -15.29 -2.74
CA GLY A 333 -30.97 -14.12 -1.94
C GLY A 333 -30.28 -14.46 -0.61
N ASN A 334 -29.77 -15.68 -0.43
CA ASN A 334 -28.98 -16.04 0.74
C ASN A 334 -27.51 -15.75 0.51
N PHE A 335 -26.75 -15.65 1.62
CA PHE A 335 -25.28 -15.54 1.56
C PHE A 335 -24.68 -16.70 0.75
N PHE A 336 -23.79 -16.37 -0.15
CA PHE A 336 -23.12 -17.32 -1.01
C PHE A 336 -21.61 -17.02 -1.11
N ASN A 337 -20.82 -17.90 -0.51
CA ASN A 337 -19.37 -17.83 -0.66
C ASN A 337 -18.97 -18.49 -1.99
N ASN A 338 -18.73 -17.65 -3.01
CA ASN A 338 -18.35 -18.10 -4.37
C ASN A 338 -16.83 -18.15 -4.59
N ILE A 339 -16.02 -18.08 -3.54
CA ILE A 339 -14.58 -17.91 -3.62
C ILE A 339 -13.84 -19.21 -3.94
N GLN A 340 -14.33 -20.33 -3.41
CA GLN A 340 -13.68 -21.62 -3.56
C GLN A 340 -13.90 -22.20 -4.95
N GLY A 341 -12.82 -22.25 -5.75
CA GLY A 341 -12.83 -22.84 -7.09
C GLY A 341 -12.35 -24.30 -7.11
N ALA A 342 -12.48 -24.93 -8.28
CA ALA A 342 -11.92 -26.26 -8.55
C ALA A 342 -10.39 -26.25 -8.38
N GLY A 343 -9.80 -27.36 -7.90
CA GLY A 343 -8.35 -27.50 -7.75
C GLY A 343 -7.75 -26.84 -6.51
N GLY A 344 -8.58 -26.35 -5.56
CA GLY A 344 -8.11 -25.75 -4.31
C GLY A 344 -7.80 -24.26 -4.41
N VAL A 345 -8.10 -23.62 -5.52
CA VAL A 345 -8.05 -22.16 -5.65
C VAL A 345 -9.00 -21.51 -4.63
N GLY A 346 -8.51 -20.50 -3.90
CA GLY A 346 -9.27 -19.87 -2.81
C GLY A 346 -9.27 -20.64 -1.48
N LYS A 347 -8.47 -21.69 -1.34
CA LYS A 347 -8.29 -22.38 -0.06
C LYS A 347 -7.66 -21.46 0.97
N GLY A 348 -8.37 -21.28 2.10
CA GLY A 348 -7.91 -20.39 3.18
C GLY A 348 -8.25 -18.92 2.95
N VAL A 349 -9.02 -18.60 1.90
CA VAL A 349 -9.63 -17.29 1.68
C VAL A 349 -11.02 -17.34 2.32
N ASP A 350 -11.11 -16.83 3.54
CA ASP A 350 -12.36 -16.89 4.31
C ASP A 350 -13.16 -15.57 4.21
N GLN A 351 -12.51 -14.45 3.87
CA GLN A 351 -13.10 -13.10 3.79
C GLN A 351 -13.97 -12.77 5.01
N LYS A 352 -13.40 -12.96 6.20
CA LYS A 352 -14.16 -13.00 7.44
C LYS A 352 -13.49 -12.18 8.53
N ASP A 353 -14.21 -11.23 9.10
CA ASP A 353 -13.78 -10.49 10.27
C ASP A 353 -14.58 -10.89 11.50
N VAL A 354 -13.91 -11.04 12.63
CA VAL A 354 -14.50 -11.39 13.91
C VAL A 354 -14.09 -10.37 14.96
N TYR A 355 -15.06 -9.82 15.64
CA TYR A 355 -14.88 -8.90 16.77
C TYR A 355 -15.52 -9.50 18.03
N VAL A 356 -14.72 -9.67 19.10
CA VAL A 356 -15.20 -10.12 20.41
C VAL A 356 -15.35 -8.90 21.32
N CYS A 357 -16.57 -8.61 21.73
CA CYS A 357 -16.91 -7.42 22.53
C CYS A 357 -16.37 -7.47 23.96
N ASP A 358 -15.92 -6.35 24.49
CA ASP A 358 -15.54 -6.17 25.90
C ASP A 358 -16.67 -5.61 26.76
N GLY A 359 -17.84 -5.28 26.16
CA GLY A 359 -19.00 -4.69 26.79
C GLY A 359 -19.01 -3.17 26.76
N THR A 360 -18.04 -2.52 26.13
CA THR A 360 -18.02 -1.07 25.92
C THR A 360 -18.44 -0.70 24.50
N SER A 361 -18.99 0.51 24.33
CA SER A 361 -19.26 1.03 22.99
C SER A 361 -17.95 1.40 22.31
N ALA A 362 -17.78 0.98 21.05
CA ALA A 362 -16.58 1.20 20.26
C ALA A 362 -16.91 1.38 18.77
N THR A 363 -15.96 1.94 18.03
CA THR A 363 -15.92 1.84 16.57
C THR A 363 -14.79 0.90 16.22
N TYR A 364 -15.06 -0.10 15.39
CA TYR A 364 -14.09 -1.08 14.93
C TYR A 364 -13.91 -1.00 13.42
N GLU A 365 -12.65 -1.08 13.00
CA GLU A 365 -12.20 -1.31 11.64
C GLU A 365 -11.16 -2.42 11.66
N PRO A 366 -11.15 -3.35 10.69
CA PRO A 366 -10.01 -4.25 10.52
C PRO A 366 -8.73 -3.46 10.18
N HIS A 367 -7.58 -3.92 10.69
CA HIS A 367 -6.31 -3.19 10.58
C HIS A 367 -5.46 -3.66 9.40
N PHE A 368 -5.37 -4.99 9.18
CA PHE A 368 -4.36 -5.58 8.30
C PHE A 368 -4.96 -6.53 7.25
N THR A 369 -6.18 -6.23 6.80
CA THR A 369 -6.90 -6.98 5.78
C THR A 369 -7.78 -6.09 4.91
N TYR A 370 -8.22 -6.61 3.79
CA TYR A 370 -9.30 -6.06 2.97
C TYR A 370 -10.02 -7.19 2.24
N HIS A 371 -11.24 -6.95 1.78
CA HIS A 371 -12.09 -7.93 1.11
C HIS A 371 -12.63 -7.39 -0.20
N GLY A 372 -12.96 -8.29 -1.14
CA GLY A 372 -13.77 -7.98 -2.32
C GLY A 372 -15.23 -8.31 -2.02
N PHE A 373 -16.13 -7.32 -1.99
CA PHE A 373 -17.51 -7.55 -1.59
C PHE A 373 -18.50 -6.47 -2.04
N ARG A 374 -19.74 -6.86 -2.10
CA ARG A 374 -20.92 -5.98 -2.10
C ARG A 374 -21.83 -6.27 -0.90
N TYR A 375 -21.88 -7.53 -0.51
CA TYR A 375 -22.77 -8.02 0.54
C TYR A 375 -21.97 -8.51 1.73
N VAL A 376 -22.53 -8.28 2.94
CA VAL A 376 -21.95 -8.79 4.18
C VAL A 376 -23.02 -9.48 5.01
N ARG A 377 -22.75 -10.74 5.38
CA ARG A 377 -23.54 -11.45 6.37
C ARG A 377 -23.06 -11.09 7.76
N VAL A 378 -23.98 -10.66 8.61
CA VAL A 378 -23.73 -10.33 10.01
C VAL A 378 -24.30 -11.41 10.91
N THR A 379 -23.46 -11.92 11.83
CA THR A 379 -23.92 -12.83 12.89
C THR A 379 -23.45 -12.35 14.26
N GLY A 380 -24.11 -12.83 15.33
CA GLY A 380 -23.80 -12.47 16.71
C GLY A 380 -24.65 -11.33 17.27
N ILE A 381 -25.18 -10.48 16.42
CA ILE A 381 -26.09 -9.38 16.78
C ILE A 381 -27.21 -9.21 15.75
N GLU A 382 -28.25 -8.50 16.11
CA GLU A 382 -29.22 -7.93 15.17
C GLU A 382 -28.68 -6.57 14.69
N PRO A 383 -28.26 -6.44 13.41
CA PRO A 383 -27.60 -5.23 12.91
C PRO A 383 -28.60 -4.09 12.68
N LYS A 384 -28.10 -2.85 12.81
CA LYS A 384 -28.77 -1.64 12.34
C LYS A 384 -27.97 -1.05 11.19
N ALA A 385 -28.61 -0.63 10.11
CA ALA A 385 -27.93 -0.15 8.90
C ALA A 385 -26.96 1.03 9.21
N GLU A 386 -27.34 1.93 10.10
CA GLU A 386 -26.56 3.11 10.48
C GLU A 386 -25.28 2.82 11.28
N ASP A 387 -25.12 1.59 11.76
CA ASP A 387 -23.94 1.17 12.50
C ASP A 387 -22.82 0.63 11.59
N PHE A 388 -23.06 0.51 10.28
CA PHE A 388 -22.12 -0.08 9.34
C PHE A 388 -21.82 0.86 8.17
N THR A 389 -20.54 0.96 7.83
CA THR A 389 -20.04 1.73 6.68
C THR A 389 -19.01 0.88 5.93
N ALA A 390 -19.18 0.73 4.63
CA ALA A 390 -18.14 0.11 3.80
C ALA A 390 -17.10 1.17 3.44
N CYS A 391 -15.85 0.92 3.82
CA CYS A 391 -14.68 1.72 3.51
C CYS A 391 -14.03 1.17 2.24
N VAL A 392 -14.11 1.93 1.15
CA VAL A 392 -13.49 1.57 -0.13
C VAL A 392 -12.01 1.86 -0.05
N VAL A 393 -11.17 0.86 -0.24
CA VAL A 393 -9.72 0.97 -0.16
C VAL A 393 -9.11 0.85 -1.55
N SER A 394 -8.21 1.75 -1.90
CA SER A 394 -7.45 1.74 -3.15
C SER A 394 -6.16 2.53 -2.97
N THR A 395 -5.17 2.35 -3.86
CA THR A 395 -4.09 3.34 -4.00
C THR A 395 -4.71 4.65 -4.50
N GLU A 396 -4.37 5.76 -3.82
CA GLU A 396 -4.84 7.09 -4.20
C GLU A 396 -4.34 7.43 -5.61
N LYS A 397 -5.21 7.98 -6.46
CA LYS A 397 -4.88 8.40 -7.83
C LYS A 397 -5.75 9.56 -8.25
N GLU A 398 -5.16 10.49 -8.99
CA GLU A 398 -5.89 11.63 -9.53
C GLU A 398 -6.73 11.21 -10.77
N ASN A 399 -7.97 11.69 -10.82
CA ASN A 399 -8.82 11.55 -12.00
C ASN A 399 -8.33 12.47 -13.14
N LEU A 400 -8.07 11.90 -14.30
CA LEU A 400 -7.62 12.67 -15.47
C LEU A 400 -8.75 13.36 -16.25
N GLY A 401 -10.00 12.95 -16.02
CA GLY A 401 -11.10 13.55 -16.74
C GLY A 401 -12.47 13.00 -16.36
N THR A 402 -13.47 13.49 -17.08
CA THR A 402 -14.87 13.07 -16.95
C THR A 402 -15.41 12.63 -18.30
N PHE A 403 -16.26 11.61 -18.27
CA PHE A 403 -16.96 11.11 -19.44
C PHE A 403 -18.46 11.10 -19.17
N LYS A 404 -19.24 11.76 -20.03
CA LYS A 404 -20.70 11.77 -19.97
C LYS A 404 -21.28 11.85 -21.38
N THR A 405 -22.28 11.02 -21.65
CA THR A 405 -23.01 10.98 -22.92
C THR A 405 -24.52 11.07 -22.68
N SER A 406 -25.30 11.21 -23.76
CA SER A 406 -26.76 11.12 -23.73
C SER A 406 -27.29 9.68 -23.57
N ASP A 407 -26.44 8.64 -23.73
CA ASP A 407 -26.81 7.23 -23.51
C ASP A 407 -26.38 6.80 -22.10
N GLU A 408 -27.36 6.62 -21.21
CA GLU A 408 -27.14 6.22 -19.82
C GLU A 408 -26.49 4.83 -19.69
N ARG A 409 -26.58 3.97 -20.69
CA ARG A 409 -25.90 2.66 -20.69
C ARG A 409 -24.38 2.83 -20.84
N LEU A 410 -23.93 3.78 -21.66
CA LEU A 410 -22.51 4.10 -21.81
C LEU A 410 -21.96 4.78 -20.54
N ASN A 411 -22.74 5.68 -19.94
CA ASN A 411 -22.38 6.31 -18.68
C ASN A 411 -22.22 5.23 -17.58
N ARG A 412 -23.17 4.29 -17.50
CA ARG A 412 -23.09 3.18 -16.54
C ARG A 412 -21.92 2.23 -16.81
N LEU A 413 -21.61 1.95 -18.10
CA LEU A 413 -20.43 1.16 -18.46
C LEU A 413 -19.14 1.83 -17.98
N TYR A 414 -19.00 3.13 -18.20
CA TYR A 414 -17.85 3.91 -17.74
C TYR A 414 -17.71 3.84 -16.21
N GLU A 415 -18.79 4.04 -15.46
CA GLU A 415 -18.80 3.89 -14.00
C GLU A 415 -18.38 2.48 -13.55
N ASN A 416 -18.86 1.42 -14.21
CA ASN A 416 -18.48 0.05 -13.89
C ASN A 416 -16.99 -0.18 -14.12
N ILE A 417 -16.40 0.35 -15.20
CA ILE A 417 -14.96 0.28 -15.50
C ILE A 417 -14.17 0.96 -14.39
N ARG A 418 -14.58 2.14 -13.96
CA ARG A 418 -13.91 2.89 -12.88
C ARG A 418 -13.97 2.17 -11.54
N TRP A 419 -15.12 1.58 -11.18
CA TRP A 419 -15.24 0.79 -9.97
C TRP A 419 -14.37 -0.47 -10.01
N SER A 420 -14.28 -1.15 -11.16
CA SER A 420 -13.37 -2.29 -11.34
C SER A 420 -11.92 -1.88 -11.21
N GLN A 421 -11.51 -0.73 -11.79
CA GLN A 421 -10.17 -0.18 -11.64
C GLN A 421 -9.85 0.13 -10.17
N CYS A 422 -10.73 0.87 -9.49
CA CYS A 422 -10.58 1.21 -8.08
C CYS A 422 -10.40 -0.04 -7.20
N ALA A 423 -11.18 -1.09 -7.45
CA ALA A 423 -11.14 -2.32 -6.66
C ALA A 423 -9.89 -3.19 -6.91
N ASN A 424 -9.17 -2.96 -8.04
CA ASN A 424 -8.02 -3.79 -8.44
C ASN A 424 -6.69 -3.01 -8.52
N MET A 425 -6.67 -1.75 -8.06
CA MET A 425 -5.46 -0.93 -7.98
C MET A 425 -5.09 -0.66 -6.51
N LEU A 426 -4.68 -1.71 -5.80
CA LEU A 426 -4.37 -1.65 -4.37
C LEU A 426 -2.97 -2.20 -4.13
N SER A 427 -2.00 -1.30 -3.95
CA SER A 427 -0.55 -1.57 -3.86
C SER A 427 0.05 -2.10 -5.16
N VAL A 428 -0.56 -3.13 -5.76
CA VAL A 428 -0.24 -3.67 -7.08
C VAL A 428 -1.51 -3.81 -7.90
N PRO A 429 -1.44 -3.87 -9.24
CA PRO A 429 -2.61 -4.14 -10.06
C PRO A 429 -3.01 -5.61 -9.90
N THR A 430 -4.15 -5.88 -9.28
CA THR A 430 -4.64 -7.24 -9.01
C THR A 430 -5.64 -7.70 -10.05
N ASP A 431 -5.72 -9.01 -10.25
CA ASP A 431 -6.73 -9.68 -11.06
C ASP A 431 -8.13 -9.60 -10.43
N CYS A 432 -8.18 -9.78 -9.13
CA CYS A 432 -9.42 -9.72 -8.36
C CYS A 432 -9.17 -9.31 -6.90
N PRO A 433 -10.12 -8.58 -6.25
CA PRO A 433 -9.94 -8.10 -4.89
C PRO A 433 -10.30 -9.14 -3.81
N GLN A 434 -10.80 -10.32 -4.20
CA GLN A 434 -11.37 -11.29 -3.25
C GLN A 434 -10.44 -12.48 -2.95
N ARG A 435 -10.03 -13.27 -3.96
CA ARG A 435 -9.39 -14.58 -3.73
C ARG A 435 -7.90 -14.64 -4.07
N GLU A 436 -7.46 -14.02 -5.18
CA GLU A 436 -6.07 -14.11 -5.63
C GLU A 436 -5.26 -12.90 -5.21
N LYS A 437 -5.81 -11.69 -5.36
CA LYS A 437 -5.18 -10.41 -4.97
C LYS A 437 -3.74 -10.32 -5.49
N ALA A 438 -3.52 -10.83 -6.69
CA ALA A 438 -2.20 -11.06 -7.27
C ALA A 438 -1.99 -10.19 -8.51
N GLY A 439 -0.76 -9.73 -8.71
CA GLY A 439 -0.38 -8.86 -9.83
C GLY A 439 -0.20 -9.61 -11.13
N TRP A 440 -1.28 -10.18 -11.68
CA TRP A 440 -1.25 -10.91 -12.93
C TRP A 440 -0.85 -10.00 -14.09
N THR A 441 0.25 -10.36 -14.76
CA THR A 441 0.84 -9.55 -15.83
C THR A 441 -0.04 -9.54 -17.07
N GLY A 442 -0.75 -10.65 -17.39
CA GLY A 442 -1.69 -10.73 -18.50
C GLY A 442 -2.87 -9.78 -18.36
N ASP A 443 -3.43 -9.67 -17.17
CA ASP A 443 -4.53 -8.75 -16.86
C ASP A 443 -4.10 -7.30 -17.08
N MET A 444 -2.92 -6.94 -16.62
CA MET A 444 -2.41 -5.59 -16.79
C MET A 444 -1.96 -5.30 -18.22
N LEU A 445 -1.46 -6.28 -18.94
CA LEU A 445 -1.15 -6.15 -20.36
C LEU A 445 -2.36 -5.59 -21.14
N VAL A 446 -3.54 -6.15 -20.92
CA VAL A 446 -4.76 -5.75 -21.66
C VAL A 446 -5.43 -4.51 -21.08
N TYR A 447 -5.24 -4.21 -19.78
CA TYR A 447 -5.95 -3.13 -19.08
C TYR A 447 -5.16 -1.82 -18.95
N SER A 448 -3.83 -1.84 -19.02
CA SER A 448 -2.96 -0.68 -18.70
C SER A 448 -3.34 0.59 -19.43
N ARG A 449 -3.65 0.50 -20.73
CA ARG A 449 -4.06 1.66 -21.54
C ARG A 449 -5.39 2.27 -21.03
N THR A 450 -6.36 1.43 -20.68
CA THR A 450 -7.64 1.89 -20.11
C THR A 450 -7.42 2.57 -18.77
N ALA A 451 -6.57 2.00 -17.91
CA ALA A 451 -6.25 2.57 -16.61
C ALA A 451 -5.65 3.99 -16.73
N LEU A 452 -4.68 4.16 -17.63
CA LEU A 452 -3.99 5.44 -17.88
C LEU A 452 -4.89 6.52 -18.48
N LEU A 453 -5.98 6.14 -19.15
CA LEU A 453 -6.97 7.09 -19.67
C LEU A 453 -7.95 7.57 -18.59
N ASN A 454 -8.15 6.80 -17.54
CA ASN A 454 -9.09 7.12 -16.47
C ASN A 454 -8.45 7.91 -15.33
N GLU A 455 -7.25 7.51 -14.91
CA GLU A 455 -6.57 8.03 -13.72
C GLU A 455 -5.07 8.17 -13.98
N ASP A 456 -4.38 9.07 -13.26
CA ASP A 456 -2.93 9.12 -13.28
C ASP A 456 -2.36 7.90 -12.57
N CYS A 457 -2.03 6.90 -13.35
CA CYS A 457 -1.39 5.67 -12.88
C CYS A 457 0.13 5.67 -13.08
N THR A 458 0.74 6.81 -13.39
CA THR A 458 2.16 6.89 -13.79
C THR A 458 3.09 6.37 -12.69
N ALA A 459 2.95 6.87 -11.46
CA ALA A 459 3.78 6.44 -10.34
C ALA A 459 3.45 5.00 -9.92
N PHE A 460 2.16 4.63 -9.91
CA PHE A 460 1.69 3.27 -9.61
C PHE A 460 2.31 2.23 -10.56
N PHE A 461 2.25 2.47 -11.88
CA PHE A 461 2.86 1.55 -12.85
C PHE A 461 4.38 1.60 -12.84
N THR A 462 5.01 2.75 -12.60
CA THR A 462 6.47 2.84 -12.46
C THR A 462 6.96 1.91 -11.34
N ARG A 463 6.31 1.90 -10.19
CA ARG A 463 6.64 0.99 -9.09
C ARG A 463 6.38 -0.47 -9.45
N TRP A 464 5.26 -0.78 -10.09
CA TRP A 464 4.96 -2.15 -10.49
C TRP A 464 5.91 -2.68 -11.56
N LEU A 465 6.31 -1.86 -12.53
CA LEU A 465 7.32 -2.20 -13.52
C LEU A 465 8.71 -2.42 -12.89
N TYR A 466 9.02 -1.69 -11.82
CA TYR A 466 10.23 -1.96 -11.05
C TYR A 466 10.17 -3.32 -10.33
N ASN A 467 9.03 -3.72 -9.78
CA ASN A 467 8.82 -5.08 -9.30
C ASN A 467 9.04 -6.11 -10.42
N MET A 468 8.55 -5.85 -11.63
CA MET A 468 8.70 -6.74 -12.78
C MET A 468 10.17 -6.90 -13.19
N GLU A 469 10.94 -5.81 -13.22
CA GLU A 469 12.38 -5.82 -13.44
C GLU A 469 13.11 -6.65 -12.36
N CYS A 470 12.73 -6.48 -11.10
CA CYS A 470 13.29 -7.24 -9.98
C CYS A 470 13.01 -8.74 -10.05
N ASP A 471 11.83 -9.12 -10.54
CA ASP A 471 11.39 -10.53 -10.68
C ASP A 471 11.84 -11.18 -11.99
N GLN A 472 12.31 -10.41 -12.97
CA GLN A 472 12.84 -10.94 -14.21
C GLN A 472 14.07 -11.79 -13.93
N ASP A 473 14.05 -13.07 -14.36
CA ASP A 473 15.14 -13.99 -14.10
C ASP A 473 16.38 -13.78 -15.01
N GLU A 474 17.42 -14.56 -14.78
CA GLU A 474 18.68 -14.49 -15.54
C GLU A 474 18.55 -14.81 -17.04
N TYR A 475 17.49 -15.51 -17.44
CA TYR A 475 17.18 -15.84 -18.84
C TYR A 475 16.32 -14.77 -19.53
N GLY A 476 15.82 -13.77 -18.80
CA GLY A 476 14.92 -12.74 -19.31
C GLY A 476 13.44 -13.07 -19.15
N ILE A 477 13.10 -14.14 -18.45
CA ILE A 477 11.73 -14.59 -18.25
C ILE A 477 11.01 -13.65 -17.28
N ILE A 478 9.81 -13.20 -17.68
CA ILE A 478 8.87 -12.46 -16.82
C ILE A 478 7.88 -13.45 -16.22
N PRO A 479 7.70 -13.48 -14.91
CA PRO A 479 6.69 -14.33 -14.28
C PRO A 479 5.26 -13.86 -14.61
N MET A 480 4.28 -14.77 -14.53
CA MET A 480 2.88 -14.43 -14.79
C MET A 480 2.27 -13.56 -13.70
N VAL A 481 2.84 -13.53 -12.50
CA VAL A 481 2.42 -12.73 -11.35
C VAL A 481 3.61 -11.90 -10.85
N VAL A 482 3.43 -10.60 -10.62
CA VAL A 482 4.44 -9.66 -10.15
C VAL A 482 3.87 -8.77 -9.04
N PRO A 483 4.48 -8.69 -7.83
CA PRO A 483 5.60 -9.52 -7.38
C PRO A 483 5.28 -11.01 -7.38
N GLN A 484 6.31 -11.83 -7.64
CA GLN A 484 6.16 -13.29 -7.62
C GLN A 484 5.94 -13.76 -6.18
N ASP A 485 4.76 -14.26 -5.89
CA ASP A 485 4.43 -14.80 -4.57
C ASP A 485 4.66 -16.32 -4.45
N GLY A 486 4.66 -16.80 -3.19
CA GLY A 486 4.98 -18.19 -2.87
C GLY A 486 4.01 -19.24 -3.41
N ASN A 487 2.82 -18.85 -3.90
CA ASN A 487 1.81 -19.78 -4.41
C ASN A 487 2.05 -20.16 -5.89
N TYR A 488 2.62 -19.26 -6.68
CA TYR A 488 2.72 -19.41 -8.14
C TYR A 488 4.02 -20.07 -8.66
N PRO A 489 5.14 -20.17 -7.91
CA PRO A 489 6.27 -21.02 -8.31
C PRO A 489 5.91 -22.50 -8.46
N SER A 490 4.88 -22.96 -7.73
CA SER A 490 4.37 -24.32 -7.84
C SER A 490 3.62 -24.56 -9.14
N MET A 491 2.96 -23.52 -9.70
CA MET A 491 2.27 -23.61 -10.99
C MET A 491 3.28 -23.66 -12.16
N GLY A 492 4.36 -22.88 -12.11
CA GLY A 492 5.46 -23.00 -13.08
C GLY A 492 6.13 -24.38 -13.05
N LYS A 493 6.35 -24.96 -11.88
CA LYS A 493 6.82 -26.34 -11.73
C LYS A 493 5.81 -27.36 -12.26
N LEU A 494 4.52 -27.18 -11.98
CA LEU A 494 3.46 -28.05 -12.46
C LEU A 494 3.35 -28.00 -13.99
N MET A 495 3.39 -26.80 -14.58
CA MET A 495 3.37 -26.58 -16.03
C MET A 495 4.62 -27.16 -16.68
N SER A 496 5.81 -27.00 -16.07
CA SER A 496 7.05 -27.62 -16.50
C SER A 496 6.97 -29.16 -16.49
N MET A 497 6.38 -29.74 -15.46
CA MET A 497 6.13 -31.18 -15.37
C MET A 497 5.11 -31.68 -16.39
N MET A 498 4.01 -30.94 -16.60
CA MET A 498 2.94 -31.34 -17.52
C MET A 498 3.28 -31.17 -18.99
N TYR A 499 4.06 -30.17 -19.35
CA TYR A 499 4.33 -29.80 -20.74
C TYR A 499 5.81 -29.94 -21.14
N GLY A 500 6.69 -30.37 -20.21
CA GLY A 500 8.12 -30.54 -20.48
C GLY A 500 8.88 -29.24 -20.71
N VAL A 501 8.28 -28.09 -20.38
CA VAL A 501 8.89 -26.78 -20.56
C VAL A 501 9.85 -26.51 -19.41
N LYS A 502 11.14 -26.35 -19.72
CA LYS A 502 12.14 -25.92 -18.73
C LYS A 502 11.99 -24.40 -18.53
N GLY A 503 11.57 -23.98 -17.36
CA GLY A 503 11.49 -22.57 -16.98
C GLY A 503 10.38 -22.30 -15.98
N SER A 504 10.41 -21.15 -15.34
CA SER A 504 9.30 -20.61 -14.53
C SER A 504 8.11 -20.37 -15.46
N GLY A 505 6.96 -20.99 -15.19
CA GLY A 505 5.78 -20.89 -16.04
C GLY A 505 5.46 -19.45 -16.44
N THR A 506 5.83 -19.09 -17.65
CA THR A 506 5.50 -17.83 -18.31
C THR A 506 4.78 -18.10 -19.63
N SER A 507 4.16 -17.08 -20.16
CA SER A 507 3.48 -17.10 -21.45
C SER A 507 3.64 -15.74 -22.11
N SER A 508 3.78 -15.70 -23.44
CA SER A 508 3.83 -14.43 -24.18
C SER A 508 2.64 -13.53 -23.87
N GLY A 509 1.42 -14.09 -23.77
CA GLY A 509 0.22 -13.33 -23.41
C GLY A 509 0.22 -12.71 -21.99
N TRP A 510 1.22 -13.01 -21.17
CA TRP A 510 1.47 -12.43 -19.86
C TRP A 510 2.75 -11.63 -19.83
N GLY A 511 3.87 -12.23 -20.20
CA GLY A 511 5.20 -11.61 -20.15
C GLY A 511 5.35 -10.40 -21.08
N ASP A 512 4.55 -10.31 -22.16
CA ASP A 512 4.52 -9.16 -23.04
C ASP A 512 4.14 -7.85 -22.32
N ALA A 513 3.59 -7.92 -21.10
CA ALA A 513 3.37 -6.76 -20.24
C ALA A 513 4.66 -5.95 -20.01
N ALA A 514 5.83 -6.61 -20.00
CA ALA A 514 7.13 -5.95 -19.89
C ALA A 514 7.38 -4.92 -21.01
N VAL A 515 6.77 -5.09 -22.18
CA VAL A 515 6.89 -4.19 -23.33
C VAL A 515 5.66 -3.31 -23.49
N VAL A 516 4.46 -3.91 -23.37
CA VAL A 516 3.21 -3.23 -23.68
C VAL A 516 2.87 -2.17 -22.64
N VAL A 517 3.11 -2.43 -21.36
CA VAL A 517 2.75 -1.46 -20.29
C VAL A 517 3.61 -0.20 -20.36
N PRO A 518 4.97 -0.27 -20.38
CA PRO A 518 5.78 0.96 -20.52
C PRO A 518 5.54 1.67 -21.86
N TYR A 519 5.25 0.95 -22.95
CA TYR A 519 4.89 1.57 -24.21
C TYR A 519 3.55 2.32 -24.14
N SER A 520 2.53 1.74 -23.49
CA SER A 520 1.24 2.41 -23.26
C SER A 520 1.40 3.66 -22.38
N MET A 521 2.26 3.62 -21.37
CA MET A 521 2.60 4.80 -20.57
C MET A 521 3.21 5.89 -21.44
N TYR A 522 4.17 5.54 -22.30
CA TYR A 522 4.77 6.48 -23.23
C TYR A 522 3.75 7.07 -24.22
N GLU A 523 2.90 6.24 -24.84
CA GLU A 523 1.86 6.71 -25.79
C GLU A 523 0.90 7.72 -25.17
N ILE A 524 0.49 7.51 -23.91
CA ILE A 524 -0.50 8.35 -23.23
C ILE A 524 0.14 9.62 -22.66
N THR A 525 1.36 9.50 -22.09
CA THR A 525 1.98 10.57 -21.31
C THR A 525 3.07 11.33 -22.06
N GLY A 526 3.62 10.75 -23.13
CA GLY A 526 4.82 11.27 -23.81
C GLY A 526 6.12 11.04 -23.00
N ASN A 527 6.07 10.34 -21.87
CA ASN A 527 7.22 10.11 -20.99
C ASN A 527 8.19 9.08 -21.59
N THR A 528 9.28 9.56 -22.19
CA THR A 528 10.32 8.70 -22.76
C THR A 528 11.23 8.07 -21.67
N ASP A 529 11.24 8.61 -20.44
CA ASP A 529 12.12 8.11 -19.38
C ASP A 529 11.68 6.73 -18.92
N ILE A 530 10.37 6.43 -18.92
CA ILE A 530 9.89 5.09 -18.59
C ILE A 530 10.42 4.02 -19.57
N LEU A 531 10.48 4.35 -20.89
CA LEU A 531 11.06 3.45 -21.89
C LEU A 531 12.56 3.25 -21.65
N ARG A 532 13.27 4.33 -21.26
CA ARG A 532 14.71 4.26 -20.95
C ARG A 532 14.98 3.44 -19.71
N GLN A 533 14.19 3.63 -18.65
CA GLN A 533 14.29 2.84 -17.40
C GLN A 533 14.03 1.36 -17.65
N GLN A 534 12.98 1.04 -18.40
CA GLN A 534 12.55 -0.34 -18.65
C GLN A 534 13.27 -1.02 -19.84
N TYR A 535 14.15 -0.31 -20.55
CA TYR A 535 14.75 -0.79 -21.80
C TYR A 535 15.40 -2.17 -21.68
N TYR A 536 16.16 -2.41 -20.63
CA TYR A 536 16.84 -3.69 -20.45
C TYR A 536 15.86 -4.82 -20.11
N CYS A 537 14.84 -4.54 -19.31
CA CYS A 537 13.79 -5.51 -19.00
C CYS A 537 13.03 -5.90 -20.29
N MET A 538 12.60 -4.90 -21.06
CA MET A 538 11.92 -5.08 -22.36
C MET A 538 12.78 -5.91 -23.33
N ARG A 539 14.06 -5.54 -23.50
CA ARG A 539 14.98 -6.20 -24.42
C ARG A 539 15.21 -7.65 -24.02
N ARG A 540 15.50 -7.93 -22.75
CA ARG A 540 15.74 -9.30 -22.27
C ARG A 540 14.53 -10.21 -22.45
N TRP A 541 13.32 -9.66 -22.27
CA TRP A 541 12.09 -10.38 -22.59
C TRP A 541 11.98 -10.70 -24.09
N CYS A 542 12.22 -9.71 -24.97
CA CYS A 542 12.21 -9.93 -26.43
C CYS A 542 13.28 -10.95 -26.86
N ASP A 543 14.50 -10.83 -26.34
CA ASP A 543 15.61 -11.75 -26.64
C ASP A 543 15.30 -13.20 -26.17
N TYR A 544 14.49 -13.37 -25.11
CA TYR A 544 14.03 -14.67 -24.64
C TYR A 544 12.96 -15.29 -25.56
N ILE A 545 12.05 -14.48 -26.11
CA ILE A 545 10.95 -14.96 -26.98
C ILE A 545 11.44 -15.32 -28.39
N ILE A 546 12.45 -14.64 -28.94
CA ILE A 546 13.02 -14.90 -30.28
C ILE A 546 13.97 -16.10 -30.25
#